data_972f30ede5f2166f407cefa4a670f1fa
#
_entry.id   972f30ede5f2166f407cefa4a670f1fa
#
_cell.length_a   1.000
_cell.length_b   1.000
_cell.length_c   1.000
_cell.angle_alpha   90.00
_cell.angle_beta   90.00
_cell.angle_gamma   90.00
#
_symmetry.space_group_name_H-M   'P 1'
#
loop_
_entity.id
_entity.type
_entity.pdbx_description
1 polymer ?
#
loop_
_entity_poly.entity_id
_entity_poly.type
_entity_poly.pdbx_seq_one_letter_code
_entity_poly.pdbx_strand_id
1 'polypeptide(L)'
;MSVVYSTGGLYVLELETVDGAPPAVRVTVSGVAAMTTFSLTRLCEGRTETVPGWRARQFIDSYVDMDWCAPTSRPTTYSLLVNGVVVASATITLPSAYGWLQDPLQPDKCLPVMTGGVNPGCLTIDGPSLKSVAYKNKSGSIDIIGSGYPVAFGGQVGAASGINASMKSDDATTASAFRDLVQGTPILLLRTTADMVPLPALSYLQAQVIEQPVTVHWGGALTAWAVTGDLVAAVLQAAVTGSVTYDQVQQLLSGYTYDQIQTRAAATTYLDWQKNPLIFSTL
;
A
#
# COMPACT_ATOMS: atom_id res chain seq x y z
N MET A 1 -5.51 16.97 -5.96
CA MET A 1 -5.70 16.00 -7.06
C MET A 1 -4.69 16.29 -8.15
N SER A 2 -3.82 15.36 -8.46
CA SER A 2 -2.79 15.49 -9.52
C SER A 2 -3.02 14.38 -10.53
N VAL A 3 -3.00 14.71 -11.81
CA VAL A 3 -3.20 13.75 -12.91
C VAL A 3 -2.01 13.82 -13.83
N VAL A 4 -1.43 12.68 -14.16
CA VAL A 4 -0.28 12.56 -15.06
C VAL A 4 -0.60 11.53 -16.14
N TYR A 5 -0.27 11.86 -17.37
CA TYR A 5 -0.48 10.99 -18.54
C TYR A 5 0.84 10.60 -19.17
N SER A 6 0.91 9.37 -19.66
CA SER A 6 1.97 8.92 -20.55
C SER A 6 1.36 8.11 -21.69
N THR A 7 1.83 8.37 -22.90
CA THR A 7 1.41 7.65 -24.11
C THR A 7 2.58 6.86 -24.67
N GLY A 8 2.38 5.58 -24.90
CA GLY A 8 3.32 4.68 -25.56
C GLY A 8 2.68 4.05 -26.79
N GLY A 9 2.68 4.74 -27.92
CA GLY A 9 1.97 4.29 -29.12
C GLY A 9 0.46 4.32 -28.94
N LEU A 10 -0.18 3.15 -28.93
CA LEU A 10 -1.63 3.02 -28.71
C LEU A 10 -2.02 3.04 -27.21
N TYR A 11 -1.06 2.79 -26.30
CA TYR A 11 -1.35 2.66 -24.88
C TYR A 11 -1.30 4.00 -24.18
N VAL A 12 -2.27 4.27 -23.33
CA VAL A 12 -2.32 5.44 -22.45
C VAL A 12 -2.32 4.98 -21.01
N LEU A 13 -1.33 5.45 -20.25
CA LEU A 13 -1.25 5.28 -18.81
C LEU A 13 -1.62 6.61 -18.15
N GLU A 14 -2.72 6.62 -17.41
CA GLU A 14 -3.17 7.77 -16.62
C GLU A 14 -3.03 7.42 -15.15
N LEU A 15 -2.39 8.31 -14.39
CA LEU A 15 -2.22 8.22 -12.95
C LEU A 15 -2.90 9.41 -12.28
N GLU A 16 -3.68 9.15 -11.27
CA GLU A 16 -4.42 10.17 -10.53
C GLU A 16 -4.27 9.95 -9.02
N THR A 17 -3.94 11.00 -8.28
CA THR A 17 -3.94 10.94 -6.81
C THR A 17 -5.36 11.00 -6.28
N VAL A 18 -5.72 10.06 -5.43
CA VAL A 18 -7.01 10.01 -4.75
C VAL A 18 -6.78 10.24 -3.27
N ASP A 19 -7.37 11.31 -2.77
CA ASP A 19 -7.35 11.64 -1.36
C ASP A 19 -8.29 10.70 -0.60
N GLY A 20 -7.87 10.27 0.57
CA GLY A 20 -8.65 9.34 1.39
C GLY A 20 -7.87 8.87 2.61
N ALA A 21 -8.44 7.93 3.31
CA ALA A 21 -7.84 7.22 4.44
C ALA A 21 -7.89 5.72 4.17
N PRO A 22 -6.80 5.15 3.63
CA PRO A 22 -5.54 5.76 3.20
C PRO A 22 -5.64 6.44 1.82
N PRO A 23 -4.74 7.38 1.48
CA PRO A 23 -4.65 7.91 0.13
C PRO A 23 -4.09 6.87 -0.84
N ALA A 24 -4.50 6.94 -2.11
CA ALA A 24 -4.17 5.96 -3.13
C ALA A 24 -3.84 6.61 -4.49
N VAL A 25 -3.29 5.83 -5.40
CA VAL A 25 -3.14 6.22 -6.80
C VAL A 25 -4.12 5.43 -7.64
N ARG A 26 -5.02 6.12 -8.34
CA ARG A 26 -5.85 5.52 -9.38
C ARG A 26 -5.02 5.34 -10.63
N VAL A 27 -5.02 4.15 -11.15
CA VAL A 27 -4.32 3.81 -12.39
C VAL A 27 -5.37 3.44 -13.44
N THR A 28 -5.35 4.18 -14.54
CA THR A 28 -6.18 3.89 -15.71
C THR A 28 -5.28 3.56 -16.89
N VAL A 29 -5.54 2.43 -17.52
CA VAL A 29 -4.88 2.03 -18.76
C VAL A 29 -5.92 1.92 -19.86
N SER A 30 -5.67 2.53 -21.00
CA SER A 30 -6.56 2.49 -22.16
C SER A 30 -5.80 2.30 -23.47
N GLY A 31 -6.53 2.05 -24.56
CA GLY A 31 -5.96 1.78 -25.89
C GLY A 31 -5.45 0.35 -26.04
N VAL A 32 -5.99 -0.58 -25.25
CA VAL A 32 -5.51 -1.96 -25.17
C VAL A 32 -6.14 -2.82 -26.26
N ALA A 33 -5.30 -3.42 -27.10
CA ALA A 33 -5.77 -4.46 -28.00
C ALA A 33 -6.18 -5.72 -27.23
N ALA A 34 -7.17 -6.44 -27.73
CA ALA A 34 -7.67 -7.65 -27.10
C ALA A 34 -6.58 -8.70 -26.85
N MET A 35 -6.71 -9.47 -25.77
CA MET A 35 -5.90 -10.65 -25.44
C MET A 35 -4.39 -10.38 -25.18
N THR A 36 -4.05 -9.19 -24.73
CA THR A 36 -2.66 -8.83 -24.38
C THR A 36 -2.44 -8.95 -22.87
N THR A 37 -1.27 -9.45 -22.48
CA THR A 37 -0.91 -9.57 -21.06
C THR A 37 -0.19 -8.31 -20.59
N PHE A 38 -0.71 -7.70 -19.53
CA PHE A 38 -0.20 -6.48 -18.92
C PHE A 38 0.32 -6.73 -17.52
N SER A 39 1.34 -5.99 -17.18
CA SER A 39 1.82 -5.87 -15.80
C SER A 39 2.14 -4.42 -15.51
N LEU A 40 1.91 -3.99 -14.30
CA LEU A 40 2.29 -2.66 -13.83
C LEU A 40 3.34 -2.80 -12.74
N THR A 41 4.43 -2.07 -12.89
CA THR A 41 5.46 -1.94 -11.87
C THR A 41 5.58 -0.50 -11.40
N ARG A 42 6.02 -0.32 -10.18
CA ARG A 42 6.37 0.99 -9.61
C ARG A 42 7.81 0.99 -9.14
N LEU A 43 8.51 2.08 -9.40
CA LEU A 43 9.87 2.33 -8.94
C LEU A 43 9.84 3.49 -7.95
N CYS A 44 10.28 3.24 -6.72
CA CYS A 44 10.45 4.26 -5.68
C CYS A 44 11.76 3.99 -4.94
N GLU A 45 12.58 5.00 -4.71
CA GLU A 45 13.86 4.90 -4.00
C GLU A 45 14.78 3.77 -4.50
N GLY A 46 14.81 3.56 -5.83
CA GLY A 46 15.63 2.51 -6.45
C GLY A 46 15.07 1.09 -6.32
N ARG A 47 13.91 0.90 -5.69
CA ARG A 47 13.24 -0.40 -5.58
C ARG A 47 12.11 -0.49 -6.58
N THR A 48 12.15 -1.53 -7.39
CA THR A 48 11.06 -1.84 -8.34
C THR A 48 10.20 -2.95 -7.75
N GLU A 49 8.90 -2.70 -7.69
CA GLU A 49 7.90 -3.64 -7.20
C GLU A 49 6.75 -3.77 -8.20
N THR A 50 6.15 -4.94 -8.28
CA THR A 50 4.89 -5.11 -9.03
C THR A 50 3.74 -4.52 -8.20
N VAL A 51 2.90 -3.72 -8.84
CA VAL A 51 1.70 -3.19 -8.18
C VAL A 51 0.74 -4.34 -7.86
N PRO A 52 0.22 -4.43 -6.63
CA PRO A 52 -0.74 -5.46 -6.25
C PRO A 52 -1.92 -5.53 -7.23
N GLY A 53 -2.31 -6.74 -7.61
CA GLY A 53 -3.40 -6.94 -8.57
C GLY A 53 -3.05 -6.74 -10.05
N TRP A 54 -1.87 -6.19 -10.39
CA TRP A 54 -1.48 -5.87 -11.76
C TRP A 54 -0.46 -6.86 -12.38
N ARG A 55 -0.33 -8.02 -11.83
CA ARG A 55 0.58 -9.05 -12.38
C ARG A 55 -0.13 -9.87 -13.44
N ALA A 56 0.39 -9.83 -14.68
CA ALA A 56 -0.09 -10.65 -15.81
C ALA A 56 -1.62 -10.56 -16.03
N ARG A 57 -2.18 -9.35 -15.96
CA ARG A 57 -3.60 -9.10 -16.22
C ARG A 57 -3.89 -9.12 -17.70
N GLN A 58 -5.09 -9.56 -18.05
CA GLN A 58 -5.63 -9.49 -19.40
C GLN A 58 -6.95 -8.72 -19.36
N PHE A 59 -7.06 -7.72 -20.20
CA PHE A 59 -8.28 -6.92 -20.36
C PHE A 59 -8.39 -6.39 -21.80
N ILE A 60 -9.52 -5.86 -22.13
CA ILE A 60 -9.85 -5.32 -23.45
C ILE A 60 -10.21 -3.86 -23.26
N ASP A 61 -9.74 -3.02 -24.18
CA ASP A 61 -10.03 -1.59 -24.27
C ASP A 61 -9.44 -0.75 -23.12
N SER A 62 -9.99 -0.85 -21.92
CA SER A 62 -9.54 -0.08 -20.76
C SER A 62 -9.66 -0.87 -19.46
N TYR A 63 -8.81 -0.51 -18.51
CA TYR A 63 -8.84 -1.07 -17.15
C TYR A 63 -8.49 0.02 -16.12
N VAL A 64 -9.25 0.06 -15.04
CA VAL A 64 -9.03 0.97 -13.91
C VAL A 64 -8.88 0.16 -12.64
N ASP A 65 -7.88 0.48 -11.85
CA ASP A 65 -7.69 -0.10 -10.51
C ASP A 65 -6.98 0.91 -9.61
N MET A 66 -6.98 0.63 -8.31
CA MET A 66 -6.38 1.49 -7.29
C MET A 66 -5.11 0.85 -6.72
N ASP A 67 -4.01 1.59 -6.73
CA ASP A 67 -2.83 1.23 -5.94
C ASP A 67 -2.97 1.81 -4.53
N TRP A 68 -3.57 1.03 -3.64
CA TRP A 68 -3.71 1.34 -2.22
C TRP A 68 -2.41 1.24 -1.44
N CYS A 69 -1.40 0.62 -2.03
CA CYS A 69 -0.07 0.47 -1.44
C CYS A 69 0.95 1.46 -2.03
N ALA A 70 0.49 2.53 -2.70
CA ALA A 70 1.37 3.52 -3.31
C ALA A 70 2.24 4.23 -2.26
N PRO A 71 3.54 4.46 -2.53
CA PRO A 71 4.40 5.27 -1.66
C PRO A 71 3.85 6.68 -1.48
N THR A 72 3.95 7.23 -0.26
CA THR A 72 3.49 8.58 0.07
C THR A 72 4.64 9.58 0.08
N SER A 73 4.37 10.82 -0.35
CA SER A 73 5.28 11.98 -0.30
C SER A 73 6.64 11.77 -1.00
N ARG A 74 6.70 10.81 -1.93
CA ARG A 74 7.90 10.47 -2.71
C ARG A 74 7.56 10.29 -4.17
N PRO A 75 8.43 10.74 -5.10
CA PRO A 75 8.22 10.51 -6.52
C PRO A 75 8.25 9.01 -6.81
N THR A 76 7.21 8.51 -7.43
CA THR A 76 7.04 7.11 -7.79
C THR A 76 6.79 7.01 -9.28
N THR A 77 7.61 6.25 -9.98
CA THR A 77 7.48 6.02 -11.41
C THR A 77 6.75 4.71 -11.66
N TYR A 78 5.60 4.79 -12.29
CA TYR A 78 4.84 3.63 -12.74
C TYR A 78 5.22 3.30 -14.17
N SER A 79 5.42 2.03 -14.46
CA SER A 79 5.75 1.52 -15.79
C SER A 79 4.78 0.42 -16.18
N LEU A 80 4.08 0.62 -17.29
CA LEU A 80 3.19 -0.35 -17.90
C LEU A 80 4.00 -1.27 -18.81
N LEU A 81 3.94 -2.55 -18.55
CA LEU A 81 4.62 -3.57 -19.33
C LEU A 81 3.61 -4.39 -20.13
N VAL A 82 3.88 -4.54 -21.41
CA VAL A 82 3.14 -5.42 -22.32
C VAL A 82 4.08 -6.55 -22.73
N ASN A 83 3.69 -7.78 -22.42
CA ASN A 83 4.54 -8.95 -22.67
C ASN A 83 5.97 -8.79 -22.13
N GLY A 84 6.14 -8.11 -20.98
CA GLY A 84 7.44 -7.87 -20.36
C GLY A 84 8.23 -6.67 -20.90
N VAL A 85 7.71 -5.95 -21.87
CA VAL A 85 8.34 -4.74 -22.43
C VAL A 85 7.62 -3.50 -21.92
N VAL A 86 8.36 -2.50 -21.42
CA VAL A 86 7.80 -1.22 -20.97
C VAL A 86 7.27 -0.45 -22.19
N VAL A 87 5.99 -0.12 -22.20
CA VAL A 87 5.31 0.60 -23.28
C VAL A 87 4.92 2.02 -22.87
N ALA A 88 4.65 2.28 -21.61
CA ALA A 88 4.34 3.62 -21.10
C ALA A 88 4.89 3.75 -19.69
N SER A 89 5.31 4.97 -19.31
CA SER A 89 5.83 5.24 -17.98
C SER A 89 5.49 6.65 -17.54
N ALA A 90 5.02 6.82 -16.32
CA ALA A 90 4.67 8.12 -15.75
C ALA A 90 5.11 8.20 -14.28
N THR A 91 5.47 9.39 -13.84
CA THR A 91 5.89 9.63 -12.45
C THR A 91 4.87 10.51 -11.75
N ILE A 92 4.43 10.09 -10.57
CA ILE A 92 3.50 10.81 -9.73
C ILE A 92 4.00 10.83 -8.29
N THR A 93 3.65 11.88 -7.54
CA THR A 93 3.87 11.95 -6.09
C THR A 93 2.52 11.98 -5.40
N LEU A 94 2.25 11.01 -4.54
CA LEU A 94 1.03 10.94 -3.74
C LEU A 94 1.22 11.76 -2.47
N PRO A 95 0.58 12.95 -2.33
CA PRO A 95 0.75 13.78 -1.17
C PRO A 95 0.13 13.12 0.06
N SER A 96 0.83 13.18 1.19
CA SER A 96 0.30 12.78 2.49
C SER A 96 1.07 13.48 3.61
N ALA A 97 0.35 14.01 4.58
CA ALA A 97 0.93 14.58 5.80
C ALA A 97 1.31 13.49 6.81
N TYR A 98 0.79 12.29 6.64
CA TYR A 98 0.97 11.15 7.54
C TYR A 98 1.61 9.98 6.84
N GLY A 99 2.35 9.15 7.58
CA GLY A 99 2.54 7.76 7.22
C GLY A 99 1.25 6.97 7.44
N TRP A 100 1.21 5.74 6.96
CA TRP A 100 0.03 4.90 7.08
C TRP A 100 0.44 3.49 7.48
N LEU A 101 -0.22 2.96 8.49
CA LEU A 101 -0.16 1.54 8.85
C LEU A 101 -1.46 0.90 8.43
N GLN A 102 -1.40 -0.12 7.60
CA GLN A 102 -2.59 -0.70 6.99
C GLN A 102 -2.46 -2.19 6.71
N ASP A 103 -3.62 -2.83 6.52
CA ASP A 103 -3.69 -4.14 5.87
C ASP A 103 -3.52 -3.95 4.35
N PRO A 104 -2.52 -4.57 3.72
CA PRO A 104 -2.33 -4.44 2.27
C PRO A 104 -3.48 -5.02 1.44
N LEU A 105 -4.28 -5.93 2.02
CA LEU A 105 -5.43 -6.55 1.34
C LEU A 105 -6.77 -5.89 1.67
N GLN A 106 -6.86 -5.19 2.81
CA GLN A 106 -8.06 -4.48 3.27
C GLN A 106 -7.68 -3.04 3.61
N PRO A 107 -7.51 -2.17 2.61
CA PRO A 107 -6.99 -0.80 2.81
C PRO A 107 -7.88 0.08 3.68
N ASP A 108 -9.16 -0.22 3.83
CA ASP A 108 -10.08 0.39 4.77
C ASP A 108 -9.65 0.18 6.24
N LYS A 109 -8.90 -0.89 6.52
CA LYS A 109 -8.24 -1.11 7.81
C LYS A 109 -6.89 -0.41 7.81
N CYS A 110 -6.90 0.87 8.13
CA CYS A 110 -5.70 1.69 8.16
C CYS A 110 -5.72 2.68 9.32
N LEU A 111 -4.54 3.11 9.72
CA LEU A 111 -4.33 4.14 10.73
C LEU A 111 -3.25 5.09 10.28
N PRO A 112 -3.45 6.41 10.45
CA PRO A 112 -2.41 7.38 10.21
C PRO A 112 -1.31 7.25 11.27
N VAL A 113 -0.06 7.43 10.82
CA VAL A 113 1.14 7.30 11.64
C VAL A 113 1.95 8.58 11.58
N MET A 114 2.44 9.04 12.72
CA MET A 114 3.29 10.24 12.85
C MET A 114 4.58 9.92 13.60
N THR A 115 5.58 10.78 13.43
CA THR A 115 6.78 10.82 14.25
C THR A 115 6.73 12.04 15.18
N GLY A 116 6.68 11.80 16.48
CA GLY A 116 6.66 12.85 17.50
C GLY A 116 5.30 13.54 17.67
N GLY A 117 5.10 14.11 18.85
CA GLY A 117 3.85 14.78 19.21
C GLY A 117 2.79 13.83 19.75
N VAL A 118 1.70 14.43 20.21
CA VAL A 118 0.45 13.77 20.63
C VAL A 118 -0.61 14.22 19.65
N ASN A 119 -1.19 13.28 18.92
CA ASN A 119 -2.21 13.60 17.93
C ASN A 119 -3.35 12.59 18.04
N PRO A 120 -4.51 12.99 18.59
CA PRO A 120 -5.66 12.11 18.66
C PRO A 120 -6.02 11.55 17.27
N GLY A 121 -6.32 10.27 17.22
CA GLY A 121 -6.64 9.58 15.97
C GLY A 121 -5.43 9.08 15.16
N CYS A 122 -4.19 9.31 15.64
CA CYS A 122 -2.96 8.86 14.99
C CYS A 122 -2.15 7.92 15.89
N LEU A 123 -1.43 7.00 15.28
CA LEU A 123 -0.35 6.30 15.96
C LEU A 123 0.93 7.14 15.92
N THR A 124 1.59 7.28 17.04
CA THR A 124 2.88 7.97 17.11
C THR A 124 4.00 6.94 17.20
N ILE A 125 4.94 6.95 16.23
CA ILE A 125 6.14 6.11 16.29
C ILE A 125 7.13 6.77 17.26
N ASP A 126 7.64 5.99 18.20
CA ASP A 126 8.70 6.38 19.09
C ASP A 126 10.06 6.29 18.35
N GLY A 127 10.60 7.43 17.93
CA GLY A 127 11.85 7.51 17.16
C GLY A 127 13.03 6.74 17.78
N PRO A 128 13.23 6.74 19.12
CA PRO A 128 14.23 5.91 19.76
C PRO A 128 14.10 4.41 19.54
N SER A 129 12.92 3.88 19.20
CA SER A 129 12.72 2.45 18.98
C SER A 129 13.40 1.94 17.70
N LEU A 130 13.55 2.77 16.67
CA LEU A 130 14.15 2.43 15.38
C LEU A 130 15.69 2.66 15.34
N LYS A 131 16.36 2.69 16.48
CA LYS A 131 17.81 2.96 16.58
C LYS A 131 18.70 1.97 15.82
N SER A 132 18.24 0.75 15.60
CA SER A 132 19.02 -0.25 14.89
C SER A 132 18.14 -1.09 13.99
N VAL A 133 18.54 -1.20 12.73
CA VAL A 133 17.96 -2.11 11.74
C VAL A 133 19.05 -3.10 11.37
N ALA A 134 18.81 -4.39 11.61
CA ALA A 134 19.79 -5.42 11.32
C ALA A 134 19.60 -5.96 9.90
N TYR A 135 20.67 -5.99 9.12
CA TYR A 135 20.70 -6.63 7.82
C TYR A 135 21.50 -7.93 7.94
N LYS A 136 20.81 -9.06 7.94
CA LYS A 136 21.49 -10.37 8.05
C LYS A 136 22.11 -10.73 6.73
N ASN A 137 23.41 -10.97 6.75
CA ASN A 137 24.11 -11.53 5.60
C ASN A 137 23.74 -13.02 5.43
N LYS A 138 23.29 -13.41 4.25
CA LYS A 138 23.04 -14.82 3.89
C LYS A 138 24.34 -15.47 3.40
N SER A 139 25.43 -15.27 4.14
CA SER A 139 26.73 -15.88 3.84
C SER A 139 27.01 -17.03 4.80
N GLY A 140 27.65 -18.06 4.29
CA GLY A 140 28.23 -19.13 5.08
C GLY A 140 29.77 -19.04 5.05
N SER A 141 30.43 -19.59 6.05
CA SER A 141 31.89 -19.80 6.03
C SER A 141 32.20 -21.29 6.21
N ILE A 142 33.23 -21.76 5.50
CA ILE A 142 33.77 -23.12 5.66
C ILE A 142 35.22 -23.00 6.08
N ASP A 143 35.56 -23.69 7.16
CA ASP A 143 36.95 -23.86 7.58
C ASP A 143 37.63 -24.89 6.71
N ILE A 144 38.70 -24.52 6.02
CA ILE A 144 39.53 -25.44 5.22
C ILE A 144 40.68 -25.90 6.09
N ILE A 145 40.84 -27.22 6.22
CA ILE A 145 41.96 -27.84 6.95
C ILE A 145 43.27 -27.37 6.33
N GLY A 146 44.12 -26.74 7.13
CA GLY A 146 45.42 -26.18 6.68
C GLY A 146 45.38 -24.72 6.25
N SER A 147 44.24 -24.07 6.24
CA SER A 147 44.12 -22.62 6.04
C SER A 147 43.95 -21.92 7.40
N GLY A 148 44.68 -20.83 7.61
CA GLY A 148 44.51 -19.97 8.82
C GLY A 148 43.23 -19.11 8.79
N TYR A 149 42.47 -19.12 7.69
CA TYR A 149 41.27 -18.30 7.52
C TYR A 149 40.13 -19.10 6.90
N PRO A 150 38.91 -18.95 7.38
CA PRO A 150 37.74 -19.54 6.76
C PRO A 150 37.45 -18.92 5.41
N VAL A 151 37.00 -19.73 4.45
CA VAL A 151 36.50 -19.24 3.17
C VAL A 151 35.01 -18.89 3.30
N ALA A 152 34.68 -17.63 3.04
CA ALA A 152 33.30 -17.16 3.07
C ALA A 152 32.68 -17.23 1.67
N PHE A 153 31.45 -17.78 1.57
CA PHE A 153 30.64 -17.61 0.37
C PHE A 153 29.61 -16.55 0.62
N GLY A 154 29.65 -15.51 -0.21
CA GLY A 154 28.70 -14.41 -0.14
C GLY A 154 27.37 -14.78 -0.78
N GLY A 155 26.28 -14.66 -0.03
CA GLY A 155 24.93 -14.51 -0.55
C GLY A 155 24.54 -13.04 -0.58
N GLN A 156 23.37 -12.73 -1.16
CA GLN A 156 22.80 -11.40 -1.07
C GLN A 156 22.49 -11.06 0.39
N VAL A 157 22.71 -9.79 0.76
CA VAL A 157 22.24 -9.28 2.05
C VAL A 157 20.73 -9.44 2.13
N GLY A 158 20.25 -10.06 3.20
CA GLY A 158 18.81 -10.25 3.42
C GLY A 158 18.08 -8.93 3.67
N ALA A 159 16.77 -9.00 3.60
CA ALA A 159 15.93 -7.88 4.04
C ALA A 159 16.19 -7.54 5.52
N ALA A 160 15.86 -6.32 5.91
CA ALA A 160 16.00 -5.90 7.30
C ALA A 160 15.20 -6.81 8.23
N SER A 161 15.79 -7.17 9.35
CA SER A 161 15.20 -8.05 10.36
C SER A 161 15.34 -7.46 11.75
N GLY A 162 14.47 -7.89 12.66
CA GLY A 162 14.47 -7.40 14.04
C GLY A 162 14.13 -5.90 14.14
N ILE A 163 13.28 -5.43 13.23
CA ILE A 163 12.79 -4.06 13.28
C ILE A 163 11.95 -3.90 14.54
N ASN A 164 12.28 -2.91 15.35
CA ASN A 164 11.49 -2.52 16.50
C ASN A 164 10.87 -1.16 16.24
N ALA A 165 9.57 -1.14 15.97
CA ALA A 165 8.78 0.07 15.75
C ALA A 165 7.79 0.23 16.91
N SER A 166 8.24 0.73 18.05
CA SER A 166 7.34 1.04 19.16
C SER A 166 6.44 2.20 18.77
N MET A 167 5.14 2.03 19.04
CA MET A 167 4.11 3.01 18.71
C MET A 167 3.33 3.37 19.97
N LYS A 168 2.66 4.50 19.96
CA LYS A 168 1.74 4.94 21.03
C LYS A 168 0.43 5.41 20.44
N SER A 169 -0.65 5.13 21.11
CA SER A 169 -1.98 5.68 20.85
C SER A 169 -2.45 6.47 22.07
N ASP A 170 -2.96 7.68 21.84
CA ASP A 170 -3.37 8.60 22.91
C ASP A 170 -4.87 8.57 23.18
N ASP A 171 -5.62 7.79 22.41
CA ASP A 171 -7.06 7.64 22.57
C ASP A 171 -7.49 6.16 22.45
N ALA A 172 -8.61 5.84 23.08
CA ALA A 172 -9.15 4.49 23.13
C ALA A 172 -9.66 4.00 21.76
N THR A 173 -10.12 4.91 20.91
CA THR A 173 -10.62 4.58 19.57
C THR A 173 -9.50 4.13 18.68
N THR A 174 -8.39 4.88 18.64
CA THR A 174 -7.16 4.51 17.90
C THR A 174 -6.57 3.21 18.44
N ALA A 175 -6.55 3.03 19.77
CA ALA A 175 -6.08 1.77 20.38
C ALA A 175 -6.95 0.57 19.96
N SER A 176 -8.27 0.73 19.93
CA SER A 176 -9.17 -0.33 19.47
C SER A 176 -8.98 -0.63 17.99
N ALA A 177 -8.91 0.39 17.15
CA ALA A 177 -8.71 0.21 15.70
C ALA A 177 -7.35 -0.45 15.39
N PHE A 178 -6.30 -0.14 16.17
CA PHE A 178 -5.01 -0.81 16.00
C PHE A 178 -5.06 -2.27 16.43
N ARG A 179 -5.77 -2.57 17.51
CA ARG A 179 -5.99 -3.96 17.96
C ARG A 179 -6.72 -4.77 16.89
N ASP A 180 -7.79 -4.21 16.31
CA ASP A 180 -8.57 -4.86 15.25
C ASP A 180 -7.72 -5.08 13.99
N LEU A 181 -6.88 -4.10 13.61
CA LEU A 181 -5.95 -4.23 12.51
C LEU A 181 -4.97 -5.39 12.74
N VAL A 182 -4.32 -5.44 13.89
CA VAL A 182 -3.30 -6.47 14.21
C VAL A 182 -3.91 -7.87 14.30
N GLN A 183 -5.11 -8.00 14.86
CA GLN A 183 -5.78 -9.30 14.97
C GLN A 183 -6.22 -9.85 13.61
N GLY A 184 -6.53 -8.99 12.67
CA GLY A 184 -7.03 -9.37 11.35
C GLY A 184 -5.95 -9.52 10.28
N THR A 185 -4.72 -9.05 10.53
CA THR A 185 -3.72 -8.83 9.47
C THR A 185 -2.42 -9.58 9.75
N PRO A 186 -2.07 -10.59 8.95
CA PRO A 186 -0.80 -11.34 9.14
C PRO A 186 0.44 -10.55 8.69
N ILE A 187 0.30 -9.60 7.78
CA ILE A 187 1.37 -8.76 7.23
C ILE A 187 0.91 -7.31 7.28
N LEU A 188 1.56 -6.50 8.08
CA LEU A 188 1.29 -5.07 8.17
C LEU A 188 2.08 -4.31 7.10
N LEU A 189 1.43 -3.38 6.41
CA LEU A 189 2.10 -2.44 5.52
C LEU A 189 2.28 -1.11 6.23
N LEU A 190 3.53 -0.73 6.46
CA LEU A 190 3.90 0.62 6.92
C LEU A 190 4.36 1.43 5.72
N ARG A 191 3.62 2.49 5.40
CA ARG A 191 3.96 3.49 4.39
C ARG A 191 4.53 4.71 5.10
N THR A 192 5.79 5.04 4.82
CA THR A 192 6.47 6.15 5.49
C THR A 192 6.55 7.36 4.57
N THR A 193 6.41 8.57 5.12
CA THR A 193 6.78 9.81 4.42
C THR A 193 8.30 9.97 4.42
N ALA A 194 8.83 10.87 3.56
CA ALA A 194 10.27 11.08 3.42
C ALA A 194 10.97 11.48 4.73
N ASP A 195 10.24 12.10 5.65
CA ASP A 195 10.76 12.67 6.90
C ASP A 195 10.66 11.72 8.10
N MET A 196 10.00 10.56 7.93
CA MET A 196 9.56 9.81 9.10
C MET A 196 10.64 8.94 9.72
N VAL A 197 11.27 8.05 9.03
CA VAL A 197 12.15 7.05 9.65
C VAL A 197 13.13 6.47 8.64
N PRO A 198 14.26 5.88 9.06
CA PRO A 198 15.22 5.26 8.15
C PRO A 198 14.70 3.92 7.60
N LEU A 199 13.41 3.83 7.29
CA LEU A 199 12.80 2.67 6.66
C LEU A 199 12.46 2.99 5.20
N PRO A 200 12.40 1.98 4.33
CA PRO A 200 11.91 2.14 2.96
C PRO A 200 10.52 2.77 2.93
N ALA A 201 10.19 3.45 1.84
CA ALA A 201 8.88 4.05 1.61
C ALA A 201 7.72 3.07 1.87
N LEU A 202 7.94 1.80 1.52
CA LEU A 202 7.03 0.69 1.75
C LEU A 202 7.75 -0.40 2.55
N SER A 203 7.21 -0.72 3.70
CA SER A 203 7.73 -1.73 4.60
C SER A 203 6.62 -2.74 4.92
N TYR A 204 6.68 -3.90 4.27
CA TYR A 204 5.80 -5.03 4.60
C TYR A 204 6.41 -5.77 5.78
N LEU A 205 5.72 -5.80 6.90
CA LEU A 205 6.20 -6.30 8.17
C LEU A 205 5.42 -7.56 8.57
N GLN A 206 6.12 -8.67 8.72
CA GLN A 206 5.63 -9.77 9.53
C GLN A 206 5.96 -9.46 10.98
N ALA A 207 5.00 -8.91 11.71
CA ALA A 207 5.24 -8.33 13.02
C ALA A 207 4.57 -9.11 14.14
N GLN A 208 5.24 -9.15 15.29
CA GLN A 208 4.65 -9.45 16.57
C GLN A 208 4.34 -8.14 17.28
N VAL A 209 3.15 -8.01 17.80
CA VAL A 209 2.69 -6.79 18.48
C VAL A 209 2.34 -7.14 19.94
N ILE A 210 2.90 -6.37 20.87
CA ILE A 210 2.63 -6.50 22.31
C ILE A 210 2.00 -5.18 22.77
N GLU A 211 0.80 -5.28 23.33
CA GLU A 211 0.08 -4.15 23.92
C GLU A 211 0.53 -3.93 25.36
N GLN A 212 0.86 -2.69 25.70
CA GLN A 212 1.28 -2.28 27.02
C GLN A 212 0.48 -1.05 27.49
N PRO A 213 -0.52 -1.21 28.36
CA PRO A 213 -1.21 -0.06 28.96
C PRO A 213 -0.21 0.77 29.78
N VAL A 214 -0.09 2.06 29.46
CA VAL A 214 0.89 2.95 30.13
C VAL A 214 0.28 3.58 31.38
N THR A 215 -1.04 3.75 31.41
CA THR A 215 -1.73 4.35 32.53
C THR A 215 -2.12 3.31 33.58
N VAL A 216 -1.72 3.55 34.83
CA VAL A 216 -2.00 2.65 35.99
C VAL A 216 -3.48 2.61 36.33
N HIS A 217 -4.27 3.60 35.91
CA HIS A 217 -5.69 3.67 36.13
C HIS A 217 -6.48 3.03 35.00
N TRP A 218 -7.42 2.16 35.33
CA TRP A 218 -8.38 1.61 34.40
C TRP A 218 -9.15 2.75 33.71
N GLY A 219 -9.11 2.80 32.37
CA GLY A 219 -9.69 3.85 31.57
C GLY A 219 -8.70 4.91 31.09
N GLY A 220 -7.40 4.72 31.30
CA GLY A 220 -6.38 5.56 30.66
C GLY A 220 -6.35 5.37 29.15
N ALA A 221 -6.31 6.49 28.41
CA ALA A 221 -6.33 6.46 26.95
C ALA A 221 -4.97 6.11 26.32
N LEU A 222 -3.86 6.27 27.05
CA LEU A 222 -2.52 6.04 26.54
C LEU A 222 -2.15 4.56 26.55
N THR A 223 -1.91 4.01 25.38
CA THR A 223 -1.44 2.63 25.18
C THR A 223 -0.14 2.66 24.38
N ALA A 224 0.88 1.96 24.87
CA ALA A 224 2.10 1.71 24.13
C ALA A 224 2.03 0.33 23.44
N TRP A 225 2.59 0.25 22.26
CA TRP A 225 2.62 -0.93 21.42
C TRP A 225 4.07 -1.25 21.06
N ALA A 226 4.58 -2.38 21.47
CA ALA A 226 5.86 -2.87 20.98
C ALA A 226 5.62 -3.70 19.71
N VAL A 227 6.01 -3.13 18.57
CA VAL A 227 5.91 -3.79 17.26
C VAL A 227 7.30 -4.27 16.86
N THR A 228 7.50 -5.58 16.83
CA THR A 228 8.77 -6.19 16.42
C THR A 228 8.54 -7.11 15.24
N GLY A 229 9.38 -7.04 14.23
CA GLY A 229 9.17 -7.88 13.05
C GLY A 229 10.28 -7.81 12.01
N ASP A 230 10.10 -8.60 10.97
CA ASP A 230 11.01 -8.71 9.85
C ASP A 230 10.34 -8.14 8.58
N LEU A 231 11.13 -7.49 7.71
CA LEU A 231 10.67 -7.12 6.39
C LEU A 231 10.46 -8.36 5.54
N VAL A 232 9.29 -8.44 4.94
CA VAL A 232 8.90 -9.51 4.01
C VAL A 232 8.65 -8.97 2.61
N ALA A 233 8.46 -9.86 1.65
CA ALA A 233 8.13 -9.49 0.28
C ALA A 233 6.75 -8.81 0.22
N ALA A 234 6.58 -7.94 -0.77
CA ALA A 234 5.32 -7.27 -1.05
C ALA A 234 4.19 -8.28 -1.34
N VAL A 235 3.01 -7.97 -0.84
CA VAL A 235 1.79 -8.72 -1.17
C VAL A 235 1.40 -8.37 -2.60
N LEU A 236 1.25 -9.40 -3.46
CA LEU A 236 0.96 -9.22 -4.89
C LEU A 236 -0.53 -9.36 -5.23
N GLN A 237 -1.35 -9.79 -4.28
CA GLN A 237 -2.78 -9.94 -4.45
C GLN A 237 -3.45 -8.56 -4.54
N ALA A 238 -4.55 -8.48 -5.32
CA ALA A 238 -5.36 -7.27 -5.33
C ALA A 238 -6.00 -7.03 -3.96
N ALA A 239 -6.12 -5.77 -3.57
CA ALA A 239 -6.84 -5.41 -2.36
C ALA A 239 -8.31 -5.82 -2.48
N VAL A 240 -8.84 -6.37 -1.40
CA VAL A 240 -10.28 -6.63 -1.26
C VAL A 240 -10.88 -5.34 -0.73
N THR A 241 -11.12 -4.39 -1.62
CA THR A 241 -11.96 -3.24 -1.27
C THR A 241 -13.40 -3.73 -1.20
N GLY A 242 -14.20 -3.14 -0.31
CA GLY A 242 -15.64 -3.37 -0.27
C GLY A 242 -16.27 -2.92 -1.60
N SER A 243 -15.97 -3.64 -2.66
CA SER A 243 -16.57 -3.40 -3.96
C SER A 243 -18.05 -3.71 -3.84
N VAL A 244 -18.87 -2.76 -4.25
CA VAL A 244 -20.30 -2.99 -4.43
C VAL A 244 -20.43 -4.19 -5.36
N THR A 245 -20.99 -5.30 -4.88
CA THR A 245 -21.19 -6.48 -5.70
C THR A 245 -22.26 -6.20 -6.76
N TYR A 246 -22.24 -6.95 -7.85
CA TYR A 246 -23.26 -6.81 -8.90
C TYR A 246 -24.69 -6.89 -8.33
N ASP A 247 -24.92 -7.78 -7.37
CA ASP A 247 -26.21 -7.93 -6.71
C ASP A 247 -26.58 -6.67 -5.90
N GLN A 248 -25.63 -6.05 -5.23
CA GLN A 248 -25.84 -4.78 -4.52
C GLN A 248 -26.13 -3.64 -5.50
N VAL A 249 -25.41 -3.57 -6.62
CA VAL A 249 -25.70 -2.59 -7.68
C VAL A 249 -27.11 -2.81 -8.22
N GLN A 250 -27.48 -4.04 -8.52
CA GLN A 250 -28.80 -4.39 -9.02
C GLN A 250 -29.90 -4.07 -8.01
N GLN A 251 -29.63 -4.26 -6.72
CA GLN A 251 -30.56 -3.94 -5.64
C GLN A 251 -30.72 -2.43 -5.45
N LEU A 252 -29.61 -1.66 -5.51
CA LEU A 252 -29.61 -0.20 -5.45
C LEU A 252 -30.29 0.44 -6.67
N LEU A 253 -30.15 -0.16 -7.83
CA LEU A 253 -30.72 0.34 -9.09
C LEU A 253 -32.10 -0.26 -9.41
N SER A 254 -32.62 -1.13 -8.54
CA SER A 254 -33.95 -1.73 -8.71
C SER A 254 -35.03 -0.63 -8.72
N GLY A 255 -35.71 -0.48 -9.83
CA GLY A 255 -36.76 0.55 -10.01
C GLY A 255 -36.34 1.76 -10.84
N TYR A 256 -35.08 1.85 -11.25
CA TYR A 256 -34.59 2.90 -12.15
C TYR A 256 -34.42 2.37 -13.57
N THR A 257 -34.79 3.18 -14.57
CA THR A 257 -34.46 2.92 -15.97
C THR A 257 -33.00 3.32 -16.24
N TYR A 258 -32.40 2.78 -17.30
CA TYR A 258 -31.03 3.11 -17.71
C TYR A 258 -30.81 4.62 -17.88
N ASP A 259 -31.75 5.33 -18.49
CA ASP A 259 -31.68 6.78 -18.69
C ASP A 259 -31.71 7.55 -17.36
N GLN A 260 -32.50 7.07 -16.40
CA GLN A 260 -32.56 7.66 -15.07
C GLN A 260 -31.23 7.45 -14.30
N ILE A 261 -30.64 6.27 -14.44
CA ILE A 261 -29.33 5.95 -13.84
C ILE A 261 -28.25 6.85 -14.46
N GLN A 262 -28.22 6.96 -15.78
CA GLN A 262 -27.25 7.78 -16.49
C GLN A 262 -27.38 9.26 -16.12
N THR A 263 -28.59 9.77 -16.01
CA THR A 263 -28.85 11.16 -15.63
C THR A 263 -28.42 11.45 -14.19
N ARG A 264 -28.69 10.54 -13.24
CA ARG A 264 -28.32 10.70 -11.83
C ARG A 264 -26.84 10.52 -11.59
N ALA A 265 -26.23 9.53 -12.21
CA ALA A 265 -24.81 9.23 -12.05
C ALA A 265 -23.91 10.29 -12.67
N ALA A 266 -24.45 11.20 -13.49
CA ALA A 266 -23.67 12.18 -14.27
C ALA A 266 -22.47 11.54 -15.02
N ALA A 267 -22.49 10.23 -15.19
CA ALA A 267 -21.45 9.45 -15.84
C ALA A 267 -21.89 9.12 -17.28
N THR A 268 -21.06 9.49 -18.25
CA THR A 268 -21.40 9.37 -19.66
C THR A 268 -20.85 8.11 -20.31
N THR A 269 -19.87 7.48 -19.67
CA THR A 269 -19.20 6.28 -20.21
C THR A 269 -19.06 5.18 -19.14
N TYR A 270 -18.90 3.95 -19.61
CA TYR A 270 -18.58 2.81 -18.76
C TYR A 270 -17.27 3.02 -17.98
N LEU A 271 -16.31 3.73 -18.58
CA LEU A 271 -15.06 4.10 -17.93
C LEU A 271 -15.27 5.04 -16.74
N ASP A 272 -16.21 5.98 -16.83
CA ASP A 272 -16.55 6.88 -15.73
C ASP A 272 -17.13 6.09 -14.55
N TRP A 273 -17.93 5.06 -14.82
CA TRP A 273 -18.46 4.16 -13.80
C TRP A 273 -17.36 3.32 -13.14
N GLN A 274 -16.41 2.83 -13.93
CA GLN A 274 -15.24 2.11 -13.39
C GLN A 274 -14.36 3.01 -12.52
N LYS A 275 -14.21 4.29 -12.89
CA LYS A 275 -13.43 5.27 -12.11
C LYS A 275 -14.08 5.61 -10.77
N ASN A 276 -15.39 5.54 -10.67
CA ASN A 276 -16.13 5.86 -9.44
C ASN A 276 -17.24 4.83 -9.15
N PRO A 277 -16.89 3.62 -8.69
CA PRO A 277 -17.88 2.59 -8.40
C PRO A 277 -18.84 2.96 -7.26
N LEU A 278 -18.42 3.88 -6.36
CA LEU A 278 -19.26 4.36 -5.24
C LEU A 278 -20.37 5.31 -5.68
N ILE A 279 -20.40 5.74 -6.92
CA ILE A 279 -21.47 6.59 -7.46
C ILE A 279 -22.86 5.97 -7.25
N PHE A 280 -22.92 4.63 -7.23
CA PHE A 280 -24.15 3.89 -7.00
C PHE A 280 -24.60 3.88 -5.53
N SER A 281 -23.72 4.21 -4.58
CA SER A 281 -24.08 4.28 -3.16
C SER A 281 -24.69 5.62 -2.76
N THR A 282 -24.60 6.63 -3.63
CA THR A 282 -25.11 7.99 -3.41
C THR A 282 -26.38 8.31 -4.20
N LEU A 283 -26.89 7.35 -4.98
CA LEU A 283 -28.12 7.44 -5.75
C LEU A 283 -29.33 7.04 -4.92
#